data_ec232b22146f353e62ac3275eb90276b
#
_entry.id   ec232b22146f353e62ac3275eb90276b
#
_cell.length_a   1.000
_cell.length_b   1.000
_cell.length_c   1.000
_cell.angle_alpha   90.00
_cell.angle_beta   90.00
_cell.angle_gamma   90.00
#
_symmetry.space_group_name_H-M   'P 1'
#
loop_
_entity.id
_entity.type
_entity.pdbx_description
1 polymer ?
#
loop_
_entity_poly.entity_id
_entity_poly.type
_entity_poly.pdbx_seq_one_letter_code
_entity_poly.pdbx_strand_id
1 'polypeptide(L)'
;RVKAFHPNARLYLLSVVINGAALGVYRLLFNFYVLSLGYNEALLGTLITTSSLTALLAALPMGYLVDILGQKKALIYGATFVILAIAMMVLFPNAGVFIAMNVVLGLGQSLNMVAMGPFLMENSGEKERTYLFSFASGLAMASGFVGNWVGGYLPTWMAGWQGVTPTSSTAYGLALGVIAAAAGAGIVPLLFLRP
;
A
#
# COMPACT_ATOMS: atom_id res chain seq x y z
N ARG A 1 5.54 11.91 23.64
CA ARG A 1 6.53 12.21 22.57
C ARG A 1 5.86 12.40 21.20
N VAL A 2 4.87 11.59 20.79
CA VAL A 2 4.15 11.78 19.51
C VAL A 2 3.48 13.15 19.40
N LYS A 3 3.04 13.74 20.52
CA LYS A 3 2.47 15.10 20.57
C LYS A 3 3.49 16.20 20.25
N ALA A 4 4.79 15.91 20.27
CA ALA A 4 5.85 16.85 19.92
C ALA A 4 6.09 16.96 18.40
N PHE A 5 5.66 15.96 17.60
CA PHE A 5 5.83 16.00 16.15
C PHE A 5 4.93 17.06 15.49
N HIS A 6 5.42 17.63 14.40
CA HIS A 6 4.66 18.55 13.56
C HIS A 6 3.29 17.96 13.18
N PRO A 7 2.21 18.77 13.10
CA PRO A 7 0.87 18.27 12.73
C PRO A 7 0.85 17.44 11.44
N ASN A 8 1.58 17.85 10.40
CA ASN A 8 1.71 17.10 9.17
C ASN A 8 2.36 15.71 9.37
N ALA A 9 3.39 15.63 10.21
CA ALA A 9 4.03 14.35 10.53
C ALA A 9 3.05 13.39 11.22
N ARG A 10 2.16 13.88 12.09
CA ARG A 10 1.15 13.02 12.74
C ARG A 10 0.11 12.51 11.75
N LEU A 11 -0.36 13.36 10.85
CA LEU A 11 -1.30 12.94 9.79
C LEU A 11 -0.67 11.89 8.87
N TYR A 12 0.59 12.09 8.52
CA TYR A 12 1.34 11.11 7.75
C TYR A 12 1.50 9.78 8.49
N LEU A 13 1.84 9.81 9.78
CA LEU A 13 1.94 8.59 10.61
C LEU A 13 0.60 7.84 10.68
N LEU A 14 -0.53 8.55 10.73
CA LEU A 14 -1.85 7.93 10.67
C LEU A 14 -2.08 7.22 9.32
N SER A 15 -1.71 7.87 8.22
CA SER A 15 -1.72 7.23 6.89
C SER A 15 -0.80 6.01 6.83
N VAL A 16 0.39 6.06 7.45
CA VAL A 16 1.33 4.93 7.53
C VAL A 16 0.70 3.73 8.24
N VAL A 17 -0.06 3.95 9.33
CA VAL A 17 -0.76 2.86 10.04
C VAL A 17 -1.79 2.20 9.14
N ILE A 18 -2.66 2.99 8.53
CA ILE A 18 -3.75 2.47 7.70
C ILE A 18 -3.20 1.75 6.47
N ASN A 19 -2.31 2.42 5.73
CA ASN A 19 -1.73 1.84 4.52
C ASN A 19 -0.76 0.69 4.82
N GLY A 20 -0.01 0.75 5.91
CA GLY A 20 0.86 -0.35 6.35
C GLY A 20 0.07 -1.62 6.65
N ALA A 21 -1.04 -1.50 7.39
CA ALA A 21 -1.93 -2.63 7.65
C ALA A 21 -2.57 -3.16 6.35
N ALA A 22 -3.10 -2.28 5.51
CA ALA A 22 -3.71 -2.66 4.23
C ALA A 22 -2.72 -3.38 3.30
N LEU A 23 -1.49 -2.87 3.16
CA LEU A 23 -0.44 -3.52 2.37
C LEU A 23 0.01 -4.86 2.96
N GLY A 24 0.03 -4.99 4.29
CA GLY A 24 0.29 -6.28 4.95
C GLY A 24 -0.72 -7.33 4.51
N VAL A 25 -2.01 -7.02 4.67
CA VAL A 25 -3.10 -7.93 4.23
C VAL A 25 -3.01 -8.22 2.72
N TYR A 26 -2.81 -7.19 1.90
CA TYR A 26 -2.68 -7.36 0.46
C TYR A 26 -1.58 -8.35 0.09
N ARG A 27 -0.37 -8.20 0.64
CA ARG A 27 0.76 -9.09 0.36
C ARG A 27 0.49 -10.54 0.73
N LEU A 28 -0.26 -10.76 1.82
CA LEU A 28 -0.65 -12.11 2.23
C LEU A 28 -1.71 -12.69 1.29
N LEU A 29 -2.84 -11.98 1.12
CA LEU A 29 -4.02 -12.53 0.47
C LEU A 29 -3.90 -12.57 -1.05
N PHE A 30 -3.15 -11.65 -1.66
CA PHE A 30 -3.05 -11.58 -3.12
C PHE A 30 -2.44 -12.85 -3.73
N ASN A 31 -1.45 -13.44 -3.07
CA ASN A 31 -0.87 -14.70 -3.52
C ASN A 31 -1.92 -15.82 -3.53
N PHE A 32 -2.68 -15.96 -2.44
CA PHE A 32 -3.75 -16.95 -2.36
C PHE A 32 -4.88 -16.68 -3.37
N TYR A 33 -5.21 -15.41 -3.59
CA TYR A 33 -6.19 -15.01 -4.58
C TYR A 33 -5.81 -15.46 -5.99
N VAL A 34 -4.58 -15.18 -6.43
CA VAL A 34 -4.08 -15.57 -7.75
C VAL A 34 -4.10 -17.09 -7.91
N LEU A 35 -3.63 -17.84 -6.90
CA LEU A 35 -3.66 -19.30 -6.92
C LEU A 35 -5.09 -19.87 -6.93
N SER A 36 -6.02 -19.26 -6.20
CA SER A 36 -7.43 -19.69 -6.16
C SER A 36 -8.17 -19.48 -7.49
N LEU A 37 -7.65 -18.62 -8.36
CA LEU A 37 -8.12 -18.43 -9.74
C LEU A 37 -7.57 -19.47 -10.73
N GLY A 38 -6.74 -20.41 -10.26
CA GLY A 38 -6.13 -21.45 -11.08
C GLY A 38 -4.81 -21.07 -11.74
N TYR A 39 -4.23 -19.93 -11.39
CA TYR A 39 -2.89 -19.56 -11.83
C TYR A 39 -1.82 -20.25 -11.00
N ASN A 40 -0.59 -20.28 -11.51
CA ASN A 40 0.53 -20.96 -10.89
C ASN A 40 1.53 -19.97 -10.20
N GLU A 41 2.47 -20.54 -9.45
CA GLU A 41 3.50 -19.80 -8.75
C GLU A 41 4.45 -19.05 -9.69
N ALA A 42 4.62 -19.50 -10.94
CA ALA A 42 5.44 -18.82 -11.93
C ALA A 42 4.85 -17.45 -12.30
N LEU A 43 3.51 -17.36 -12.42
CA LEU A 43 2.86 -16.06 -12.59
C LEU A 43 3.07 -15.19 -11.36
N LEU A 44 2.93 -15.71 -10.14
CA LEU A 44 3.20 -14.94 -8.91
C LEU A 44 4.62 -14.37 -8.90
N GLY A 45 5.61 -15.18 -9.22
CA GLY A 45 7.00 -14.71 -9.36
C GLY A 45 7.13 -13.57 -10.37
N THR A 46 6.45 -13.70 -11.52
CA THR A 46 6.42 -12.65 -12.55
C THR A 46 5.79 -11.36 -12.02
N LEU A 47 4.67 -11.43 -11.30
CA LEU A 47 3.98 -10.27 -10.76
C LEU A 47 4.82 -9.53 -9.71
N ILE A 48 5.45 -10.26 -8.79
CA ILE A 48 6.34 -9.71 -7.77
C ILE A 48 7.55 -9.03 -8.44
N THR A 49 8.15 -9.71 -9.40
CA THR A 49 9.29 -9.17 -10.17
C THR A 49 8.88 -7.92 -10.94
N THR A 50 7.73 -7.93 -11.60
CA THR A 50 7.21 -6.79 -12.36
C THR A 50 7.06 -5.56 -11.48
N SER A 51 6.39 -5.67 -10.33
CA SER A 51 6.20 -4.52 -9.43
C SER A 51 7.53 -4.03 -8.83
N SER A 52 8.40 -4.94 -8.41
CA SER A 52 9.70 -4.59 -7.80
C SER A 52 10.65 -3.96 -8.81
N LEU A 53 10.74 -4.53 -10.02
CA LEU A 53 11.58 -3.99 -11.09
C LEU A 53 11.07 -2.63 -11.56
N THR A 54 9.75 -2.47 -11.71
CA THR A 54 9.14 -1.18 -12.03
C THR A 54 9.45 -0.15 -10.96
N ALA A 55 9.31 -0.48 -9.68
CA ALA A 55 9.61 0.43 -8.59
C ALA A 55 11.09 0.87 -8.61
N LEU A 56 12.00 -0.06 -8.89
CA LEU A 56 13.43 0.23 -9.00
C LEU A 56 13.73 1.16 -10.19
N LEU A 57 13.27 0.80 -11.39
CA LEU A 57 13.56 1.58 -12.61
C LEU A 57 12.87 2.95 -12.58
N ALA A 58 11.69 3.04 -11.96
CA ALA A 58 10.95 4.29 -11.83
C ALA A 58 11.53 5.22 -10.74
N ALA A 59 12.41 4.77 -9.87
CA ALA A 59 12.87 5.58 -8.72
C ALA A 59 13.44 6.95 -9.15
N LEU A 60 14.27 7.00 -10.18
CA LEU A 60 14.85 8.26 -10.69
C LEU A 60 13.79 9.18 -11.31
N PRO A 61 12.95 8.74 -12.30
CA PRO A 61 11.90 9.60 -12.84
C PRO A 61 10.86 10.00 -11.79
N MET A 62 10.56 9.15 -10.79
CA MET A 62 9.67 9.52 -9.68
C MET A 62 10.30 10.58 -8.78
N GLY A 63 11.63 10.57 -8.58
CA GLY A 63 12.34 11.65 -7.89
C GLY A 63 12.10 13.00 -8.55
N TYR A 64 12.32 13.08 -9.85
CA TYR A 64 12.06 14.29 -10.63
C TYR A 64 10.56 14.70 -10.54
N LEU A 65 9.65 13.75 -10.57
CA LEU A 65 8.23 14.02 -10.45
C LEU A 65 7.86 14.56 -9.05
N VAL A 66 8.49 14.06 -7.99
CA VAL A 66 8.32 14.59 -6.62
C VAL A 66 8.77 16.04 -6.52
N ASP A 67 9.88 16.40 -7.16
CA ASP A 67 10.39 17.76 -7.17
C ASP A 67 9.42 18.73 -7.86
N ILE A 68 8.75 18.30 -8.94
CA ILE A 68 7.76 19.12 -9.67
C ILE A 68 6.42 19.21 -8.93
N LEU A 69 5.89 18.07 -8.47
CA LEU A 69 4.55 18.00 -7.88
C LEU A 69 4.50 18.48 -6.43
N GLY A 70 5.64 18.38 -5.74
CA GLY A 70 5.73 18.50 -4.29
C GLY A 70 5.32 17.20 -3.58
N GLN A 71 5.86 17.01 -2.39
CA GLN A 71 5.78 15.75 -1.64
C GLN A 71 4.34 15.34 -1.28
N LYS A 72 3.50 16.31 -0.89
CA LYS A 72 2.08 16.05 -0.56
C LYS A 72 1.35 15.40 -1.74
N LYS A 73 1.42 15.98 -2.92
CA LYS A 73 0.75 15.44 -4.11
C LYS A 73 1.34 14.10 -4.52
N ALA A 74 2.66 13.96 -4.44
CA ALA A 74 3.35 12.72 -4.74
C ALA A 74 2.88 11.56 -3.82
N LEU A 75 2.77 11.79 -2.52
CA LEU A 75 2.23 10.81 -1.56
C LEU A 75 0.77 10.42 -1.88
N ILE A 76 -0.07 11.40 -2.24
CA ILE A 76 -1.48 11.15 -2.60
C ILE A 76 -1.56 10.34 -3.89
N TYR A 77 -0.84 10.73 -4.94
CA TYR A 77 -0.84 10.01 -6.22
C TYR A 77 -0.25 8.61 -6.08
N GLY A 78 0.84 8.45 -5.32
CA GLY A 78 1.42 7.15 -5.06
C GLY A 78 0.45 6.22 -4.34
N ALA A 79 -0.24 6.69 -3.30
CA ALA A 79 -1.29 5.92 -2.62
C ALA A 79 -2.45 5.60 -3.56
N THR A 80 -2.89 6.55 -4.38
CA THR A 80 -3.97 6.36 -5.36
C THR A 80 -3.62 5.28 -6.38
N PHE A 81 -2.39 5.27 -6.91
CA PHE A 81 -1.94 4.23 -7.85
C PHE A 81 -1.96 2.84 -7.23
N VAL A 82 -1.51 2.72 -5.97
CA VAL A 82 -1.56 1.44 -5.24
C VAL A 82 -2.99 0.94 -5.08
N ILE A 83 -3.91 1.82 -4.66
CA ILE A 83 -5.32 1.46 -4.44
C ILE A 83 -6.00 1.10 -5.77
N LEU A 84 -5.79 1.90 -6.80
CA LEU A 84 -6.32 1.65 -8.13
C LEU A 84 -5.84 0.31 -8.68
N ALA A 85 -4.55 0.01 -8.52
CA ALA A 85 -3.98 -1.26 -8.96
C ALA A 85 -4.65 -2.45 -8.26
N ILE A 86 -4.80 -2.40 -6.93
CA ILE A 86 -5.46 -3.47 -6.16
C ILE A 86 -6.93 -3.61 -6.60
N ALA A 87 -7.67 -2.51 -6.70
CA ALA A 87 -9.08 -2.52 -7.08
C ALA A 87 -9.27 -3.12 -8.49
N MET A 88 -8.46 -2.71 -9.47
CA MET A 88 -8.55 -3.21 -10.84
C MET A 88 -8.20 -4.70 -10.94
N MET A 89 -7.24 -5.20 -10.18
CA MET A 89 -6.91 -6.62 -10.13
C MET A 89 -8.05 -7.47 -9.54
N VAL A 90 -8.82 -6.91 -8.61
CA VAL A 90 -10.00 -7.60 -8.05
C VAL A 90 -11.18 -7.56 -9.02
N LEU A 91 -11.42 -6.43 -9.69
CA LEU A 91 -12.54 -6.26 -10.62
C LEU A 91 -12.36 -7.03 -11.92
N PHE A 92 -11.14 -7.16 -12.40
CA PHE A 92 -10.81 -7.81 -13.67
C PHE A 92 -9.71 -8.88 -13.48
N PRO A 93 -10.05 -10.05 -12.91
CA PRO A 93 -9.06 -11.06 -12.49
C PRO A 93 -8.53 -11.87 -13.68
N ASN A 94 -7.67 -11.27 -14.46
CA ASN A 94 -6.95 -11.97 -15.54
C ASN A 94 -5.46 -11.61 -15.54
N ALA A 95 -4.63 -12.50 -16.10
CA ALA A 95 -3.17 -12.38 -16.08
C ALA A 95 -2.65 -11.08 -16.70
N GLY A 96 -3.27 -10.60 -17.78
CA GLY A 96 -2.89 -9.35 -18.44
C GLY A 96 -3.10 -8.14 -17.53
N VAL A 97 -4.27 -8.05 -16.88
CA VAL A 97 -4.57 -6.99 -15.90
C VAL A 97 -3.64 -7.12 -14.69
N PHE A 98 -3.37 -8.33 -14.21
CA PHE A 98 -2.43 -8.52 -13.09
C PHE A 98 -1.05 -7.96 -13.41
N ILE A 99 -0.49 -8.27 -14.58
CA ILE A 99 0.83 -7.75 -15.00
C ILE A 99 0.77 -6.21 -15.14
N ALA A 100 -0.20 -5.67 -15.88
CA ALA A 100 -0.33 -4.23 -16.08
C ALA A 100 -0.51 -3.47 -14.75
N MET A 101 -1.34 -3.99 -13.85
CA MET A 101 -1.59 -3.34 -12.56
C MET A 101 -0.42 -3.51 -11.59
N ASN A 102 0.42 -4.54 -11.71
CA ASN A 102 1.67 -4.63 -10.97
C ASN A 102 2.71 -3.61 -11.43
N VAL A 103 2.69 -3.18 -12.70
CA VAL A 103 3.46 -1.99 -13.13
C VAL A 103 2.93 -0.73 -12.42
N VAL A 104 1.62 -0.50 -12.43
CA VAL A 104 1.01 0.65 -11.73
C VAL A 104 1.29 0.62 -10.22
N LEU A 105 1.23 -0.56 -9.61
CA LEU A 105 1.58 -0.78 -8.21
C LEU A 105 3.03 -0.39 -7.94
N GLY A 106 3.97 -0.82 -8.78
CA GLY A 106 5.39 -0.47 -8.69
C GLY A 106 5.64 1.03 -8.81
N LEU A 107 4.96 1.70 -9.76
CA LEU A 107 5.03 3.18 -9.88
C LEU A 107 4.53 3.87 -8.62
N GLY A 108 3.40 3.44 -8.07
CA GLY A 108 2.84 4.00 -6.84
C GLY A 108 3.74 3.80 -5.63
N GLN A 109 4.33 2.61 -5.49
CA GLN A 109 5.28 2.31 -4.42
C GLN A 109 6.55 3.14 -4.54
N SER A 110 7.11 3.28 -5.74
CA SER A 110 8.29 4.11 -6.01
C SER A 110 8.04 5.57 -5.64
N LEU A 111 6.89 6.12 -6.08
CA LEU A 111 6.53 7.51 -5.79
C LEU A 111 6.38 7.77 -4.28
N ASN A 112 5.72 6.87 -3.55
CA ASN A 112 5.60 6.96 -2.10
C ASN A 112 6.96 6.87 -1.40
N MET A 113 7.82 5.94 -1.83
CA MET A 113 9.13 5.72 -1.22
C MET A 113 10.04 6.94 -1.40
N VAL A 114 10.06 7.52 -2.60
CA VAL A 114 10.90 8.69 -2.92
C VAL A 114 10.37 9.95 -2.21
N ALA A 115 9.04 10.13 -2.14
CA ALA A 115 8.44 11.30 -1.49
C ALA A 115 8.55 11.28 0.04
N MET A 116 8.62 10.09 0.67
CA MET A 116 8.64 9.93 2.12
C MET A 116 9.84 10.63 2.77
N GLY A 117 11.03 10.45 2.23
CA GLY A 117 12.27 10.99 2.79
C GLY A 117 12.24 12.52 2.93
N PRO A 118 12.10 13.27 1.83
CA PRO A 118 11.97 14.73 1.85
C PRO A 118 10.82 15.20 2.73
N PHE A 119 9.66 14.55 2.66
CA PHE A 119 8.49 14.91 3.47
C PHE A 119 8.77 14.83 4.98
N LEU A 120 9.39 13.75 5.44
CA LEU A 120 9.74 13.61 6.87
C LEU A 120 10.83 14.61 7.28
N MET A 121 11.76 14.94 6.38
CA MET A 121 12.81 15.92 6.64
C MET A 121 12.23 17.32 6.82
N GLU A 122 11.30 17.75 5.98
CA GLU A 122 10.66 19.08 6.08
C GLU A 122 9.73 19.20 7.29
N ASN A 123 9.13 18.09 7.73
CA ASN A 123 8.19 18.08 8.85
C ASN A 123 8.81 17.64 10.17
N SER A 124 10.15 17.73 10.30
CA SER A 124 10.90 17.39 11.52
C SER A 124 12.01 18.40 11.82
N GLY A 125 12.16 18.77 13.08
CA GLY A 125 13.35 19.48 13.55
C GLY A 125 14.58 18.56 13.57
N GLU A 126 15.80 19.14 13.54
CA GLU A 126 17.06 18.38 13.51
C GLU A 126 17.16 17.33 14.62
N LYS A 127 16.74 17.68 15.84
CA LYS A 127 16.76 16.79 17.02
C LYS A 127 15.72 15.67 16.96
N GLU A 128 14.64 15.86 16.21
CA GLU A 128 13.51 14.93 16.15
C GLU A 128 13.54 14.03 14.91
N ARG A 129 14.33 14.41 13.90
CA ARG A 129 14.38 13.75 12.59
C ARG A 129 14.64 12.26 12.71
N THR A 130 15.70 11.86 13.40
CA THR A 130 16.04 10.45 13.58
C THR A 130 14.93 9.66 14.27
N TYR A 131 14.29 10.26 15.28
CA TYR A 131 13.18 9.62 15.98
C TYR A 131 11.96 9.48 15.09
N LEU A 132 11.63 10.49 14.26
CA LEU A 132 10.50 10.45 13.36
C LEU A 132 10.67 9.38 12.28
N PHE A 133 11.85 9.28 11.67
CA PHE A 133 12.16 8.24 10.68
C PHE A 133 12.07 6.83 11.27
N SER A 134 12.73 6.62 12.42
CA SER A 134 12.70 5.33 13.12
C SER A 134 11.27 4.96 13.55
N PHE A 135 10.52 5.94 14.04
CA PHE A 135 9.13 5.73 14.48
C PHE A 135 8.22 5.42 13.29
N ALA A 136 8.35 6.14 12.17
CA ALA A 136 7.57 5.88 10.96
C ALA A 136 7.85 4.47 10.40
N SER A 137 9.12 4.07 10.33
CA SER A 137 9.52 2.74 9.86
C SER A 137 9.03 1.64 10.80
N GLY A 138 9.22 1.79 12.10
CA GLY A 138 8.73 0.83 13.09
C GLY A 138 7.21 0.71 13.08
N LEU A 139 6.50 1.84 12.93
CA LEU A 139 5.05 1.88 12.86
C LEU A 139 4.54 1.18 11.58
N ALA A 140 5.20 1.39 10.44
CA ALA A 140 4.86 0.71 9.19
C ALA A 140 5.02 -0.82 9.32
N MET A 141 6.12 -1.27 9.92
CA MET A 141 6.36 -2.70 10.15
C MET A 141 5.33 -3.30 11.13
N ALA A 142 5.07 -2.63 12.26
CA ALA A 142 4.08 -3.07 13.24
C ALA A 142 2.67 -3.12 12.64
N SER A 143 2.29 -2.11 11.88
CA SER A 143 0.99 -2.06 11.21
C SER A 143 0.86 -3.16 10.15
N GLY A 144 1.92 -3.42 9.38
CA GLY A 144 1.97 -4.53 8.41
C GLY A 144 1.82 -5.89 9.10
N PHE A 145 2.49 -6.09 10.24
CA PHE A 145 2.34 -7.31 11.03
C PHE A 145 0.90 -7.52 11.53
N VAL A 146 0.30 -6.49 12.12
CA VAL A 146 -1.10 -6.53 12.57
C VAL A 146 -2.03 -6.76 11.38
N GLY A 147 -1.77 -6.10 10.26
CA GLY A 147 -2.49 -6.31 9.01
C GLY A 147 -2.43 -7.76 8.54
N ASN A 148 -1.25 -8.36 8.48
CA ASN A 148 -1.08 -9.76 8.13
C ASN A 148 -1.87 -10.69 9.06
N TRP A 149 -1.81 -10.43 10.36
CA TRP A 149 -2.51 -11.25 11.35
C TRP A 149 -4.04 -11.16 11.19
N VAL A 150 -4.59 -9.94 11.13
CA VAL A 150 -6.03 -9.73 10.89
C VAL A 150 -6.45 -10.22 9.52
N GLY A 151 -5.60 -9.99 8.50
CA GLY A 151 -5.82 -10.40 7.12
C GLY A 151 -6.03 -11.89 6.94
N GLY A 152 -5.38 -12.71 7.77
CA GLY A 152 -5.58 -14.16 7.75
C GLY A 152 -7.02 -14.61 8.07
N TYR A 153 -7.78 -13.81 8.81
CA TYR A 153 -9.19 -14.10 9.15
C TYR A 153 -10.19 -13.52 8.15
N LEU A 154 -9.81 -12.51 7.35
CA LEU A 154 -10.74 -11.82 6.44
C LEU A 154 -11.43 -12.77 5.45
N PRO A 155 -10.75 -13.71 4.77
CA PRO A 155 -11.42 -14.62 3.86
C PRO A 155 -12.50 -15.48 4.56
N THR A 156 -12.25 -15.90 5.81
CA THR A 156 -13.23 -16.67 6.61
C THR A 156 -14.47 -15.84 6.90
N TRP A 157 -14.32 -14.57 7.27
CA TRP A 157 -15.45 -13.67 7.52
C TRP A 157 -16.23 -13.38 6.23
N MET A 158 -15.52 -13.12 5.13
CA MET A 158 -16.18 -12.90 3.82
C MET A 158 -16.92 -14.14 3.33
N ALA A 159 -16.33 -15.32 3.52
CA ALA A 159 -16.94 -16.59 3.18
C ALA A 159 -18.23 -16.83 3.96
N GLY A 160 -18.25 -16.54 5.26
CA GLY A 160 -19.44 -16.63 6.08
C GLY A 160 -20.59 -15.74 5.60
N TRP A 161 -20.29 -14.54 5.08
CA TRP A 161 -21.31 -13.64 4.53
C TRP A 161 -21.88 -14.12 3.20
N GLN A 162 -21.07 -14.77 2.36
CA GLN A 162 -21.45 -15.19 1.01
C GLN A 162 -21.88 -16.66 0.92
N GLY A 163 -21.72 -17.43 2.00
CA GLY A 163 -22.02 -18.87 1.96
C GLY A 163 -21.07 -19.68 1.08
N VAL A 164 -19.83 -19.21 0.88
CA VAL A 164 -18.78 -19.87 0.08
C VAL A 164 -17.67 -20.41 0.97
N THR A 165 -16.75 -21.19 0.39
CA THR A 165 -15.60 -21.68 1.15
C THR A 165 -14.57 -20.55 1.38
N PRO A 166 -13.89 -20.50 2.55
CA PRO A 166 -12.87 -19.49 2.84
C PRO A 166 -11.69 -19.44 1.86
N THR A 167 -11.44 -20.55 1.16
CA THR A 167 -10.37 -20.70 0.16
C THR A 167 -10.81 -20.36 -1.26
N SER A 168 -12.05 -19.90 -1.45
CA SER A 168 -12.58 -19.52 -2.77
C SER A 168 -12.01 -18.20 -3.25
N SER A 169 -11.90 -18.05 -4.57
CA SER A 169 -11.51 -16.78 -5.21
C SER A 169 -12.45 -15.63 -4.85
N THR A 170 -13.75 -15.93 -4.67
CA THR A 170 -14.75 -14.95 -4.20
C THR A 170 -14.41 -14.41 -2.81
N ALA A 171 -14.08 -15.28 -1.84
CA ALA A 171 -13.74 -14.87 -0.48
C ALA A 171 -12.46 -14.02 -0.45
N TYR A 172 -11.41 -14.43 -1.19
CA TYR A 172 -10.18 -13.65 -1.31
C TYR A 172 -10.41 -12.32 -2.05
N GLY A 173 -11.18 -12.33 -3.13
CA GLY A 173 -11.50 -11.11 -3.90
C GLY A 173 -12.26 -10.08 -3.06
N LEU A 174 -13.27 -10.50 -2.29
CA LEU A 174 -13.99 -9.63 -1.37
C LEU A 174 -13.08 -9.07 -0.27
N ALA A 175 -12.24 -9.92 0.33
CA ALA A 175 -11.27 -9.48 1.34
C ALA A 175 -10.32 -8.41 0.77
N LEU A 176 -9.80 -8.61 -0.45
CA LEU A 176 -8.95 -7.63 -1.13
C LEU A 176 -9.72 -6.35 -1.48
N GLY A 177 -11.01 -6.44 -1.84
CA GLY A 177 -11.87 -5.27 -2.06
C GLY A 177 -12.04 -4.43 -0.80
N VAL A 178 -12.28 -5.06 0.34
CA VAL A 178 -12.32 -4.39 1.66
C VAL A 178 -10.98 -3.70 1.96
N ILE A 179 -9.87 -4.35 1.65
CA ILE A 179 -8.54 -3.77 1.85
C ILE A 179 -8.28 -2.58 0.92
N ALA A 180 -8.71 -2.64 -0.33
CA ALA A 180 -8.61 -1.50 -1.23
C ALA A 180 -9.42 -0.29 -0.70
N ALA A 181 -10.61 -0.53 -0.17
CA ALA A 181 -11.42 0.52 0.46
C ALA A 181 -10.76 1.07 1.74
N ALA A 182 -10.21 0.20 2.59
CA ALA A 182 -9.48 0.62 3.80
C ALA A 182 -8.23 1.43 3.45
N ALA A 183 -7.46 1.01 2.43
CA ALA A 183 -6.33 1.78 1.93
C ALA A 183 -6.77 3.14 1.38
N GLY A 184 -7.95 3.22 0.74
CA GLY A 184 -8.59 4.48 0.32
C GLY A 184 -8.81 5.43 1.49
N ALA A 185 -9.26 4.93 2.63
CA ALA A 185 -9.38 5.73 3.85
C ALA A 185 -8.01 6.26 4.34
N GLY A 186 -6.92 5.55 4.05
CA GLY A 186 -5.55 5.99 4.33
C GLY A 186 -5.08 7.21 3.54
N ILE A 187 -5.77 7.56 2.44
CA ILE A 187 -5.51 8.83 1.72
C ILE A 187 -6.08 10.03 2.48
N VAL A 188 -7.17 9.84 3.21
CA VAL A 188 -7.86 10.94 3.90
C VAL A 188 -6.91 11.80 4.75
N PRO A 189 -6.06 11.22 5.63
CA PRO A 189 -5.10 12.03 6.38
C PRO A 189 -4.13 12.83 5.48
N LEU A 190 -3.75 12.29 4.31
CA LEU A 190 -2.84 12.95 3.37
C LEU A 190 -3.47 14.18 2.71
N LEU A 191 -4.80 14.19 2.52
CA LEU A 191 -5.51 15.36 1.97
C LEU A 191 -5.44 16.56 2.90
N PHE A 192 -5.40 16.33 4.21
CA PHE A 192 -5.32 17.37 5.24
C PHE A 192 -3.90 17.85 5.54
N LEU A 193 -2.88 17.32 4.87
CA LEU A 193 -1.52 17.86 4.98
C LEU A 193 -1.53 19.32 4.52
N ARG A 194 -0.91 20.18 5.32
CA ARG A 194 -0.74 21.61 4.96
C ARG A 194 0.46 21.74 4.02
N PRO A 195 0.38 22.60 3.03
CA PRO A 195 1.51 22.90 2.14
C PRO A 195 2.66 23.52 2.92
#